data_99caafd01ed21938bd2013c2eac371fb
#
_entry.id   99caafd01ed21938bd2013c2eac371fb
#
_cell.length_a   1.000
_cell.length_b   1.000
_cell.length_c   1.000
_cell.angle_alpha   90.00
_cell.angle_beta   90.00
_cell.angle_gamma   90.00
#
_symmetry.space_group_name_H-M   'P 1'
#
loop_
_entity.id
_entity.type
_entity.pdbx_description
1 polymer ?
#
loop_
_entity_poly.entity_id
_entity_poly.type
_entity_poly.pdbx_seq_one_letter_code
_entity_poly.pdbx_strand_id
1 'polypeptide(L)'
;ELNAISECRVIGLTIETRPDCITKRELKRLRTYYVTRIQIGVQHIDDSVLKKINRGCTNNHTIKALALAKHNGFKVDIHLMPDLPGSSYKLDYKMFKDILSYTEIKINDNYRVFHLDNPEYQADQWKIYPCSTLDWTQIKEWYDTGEYKPYSEDTELLIKLLLFVKTNMFEWIRLNRIIRDIPNINILGGNECVHLRDVLQKRLKENNQECKCIRCREVKHRKTDLTKAQITVMQMNDIKSTNSYFIKCYCPETNYLYGFLRLRINCKKNNNDLIHKELIDCAMIRELHVYGNIVPHNTKNTNEVQHQGFGTMLMNKAEELAKLNNCKKIAVISGIGVTEYYKKKGYKLVENYMIKELDDDNKLD
;
A
#
# COMPACT_ATOMS: atom_id res chain seq x y z
N GLU A 1 16.83 -3.80 -21.78
CA GLU A 1 17.20 -5.15 -22.24
C GLU A 1 18.24 -5.80 -21.33
N LEU A 2 19.39 -5.14 -21.03
CA LEU A 2 20.44 -5.69 -20.17
C LEU A 2 19.91 -6.17 -18.80
N ASN A 3 19.04 -5.41 -18.15
CA ASN A 3 18.48 -5.81 -16.83
C ASN A 3 17.65 -7.10 -16.89
N ALA A 4 17.04 -7.43 -18.02
CA ALA A 4 16.21 -8.63 -18.15
C ALA A 4 17.03 -9.93 -18.20
N ILE A 5 18.28 -9.84 -18.66
CA ILE A 5 19.19 -10.98 -18.84
C ILE A 5 20.31 -11.02 -17.80
N SER A 6 20.46 -9.98 -16.97
CA SER A 6 21.47 -9.90 -15.92
C SER A 6 21.25 -10.95 -14.83
N GLU A 7 22.31 -11.44 -14.23
CA GLU A 7 22.26 -12.32 -13.07
C GLU A 7 21.59 -11.61 -11.88
N CYS A 8 22.03 -10.38 -11.57
CA CYS A 8 21.38 -9.50 -10.59
C CYS A 8 20.48 -8.49 -11.32
N ARG A 9 19.20 -8.46 -10.98
CA ARG A 9 18.19 -7.66 -11.69
C ARG A 9 17.53 -6.64 -10.80
N VAL A 10 17.32 -5.43 -11.31
CA VAL A 10 16.39 -4.46 -10.71
C VAL A 10 14.96 -4.93 -10.98
N ILE A 11 14.25 -5.35 -9.97
CA ILE A 11 12.88 -5.90 -10.06
C ILE A 11 11.79 -4.85 -9.78
N GLY A 12 12.15 -3.71 -9.21
CA GLY A 12 11.20 -2.63 -8.92
C GLY A 12 11.91 -1.31 -8.70
N LEU A 13 11.32 -0.24 -9.19
CA LEU A 13 11.78 1.13 -9.01
C LEU A 13 10.72 1.94 -8.27
N THR A 14 11.16 2.68 -7.23
CA THR A 14 10.31 3.53 -6.42
C THR A 14 10.78 4.97 -6.48
N ILE A 15 9.86 5.89 -6.65
CA ILE A 15 10.13 7.32 -6.50
C ILE A 15 9.34 7.91 -5.34
N GLU A 16 9.77 9.04 -4.83
CA GLU A 16 9.06 9.81 -3.82
C GLU A 16 8.80 11.23 -4.33
N THR A 17 7.58 11.74 -4.09
CA THR A 17 7.20 13.07 -4.57
C THR A 17 6.05 13.65 -3.76
N ARG A 18 5.67 14.92 -4.08
CA ARG A 18 4.49 15.58 -3.54
C ARG A 18 3.23 15.25 -4.36
N PRO A 19 2.02 15.38 -3.76
CA PRO A 19 0.78 15.11 -4.46
C PRO A 19 0.57 15.92 -5.74
N ASP A 20 0.91 17.22 -5.72
CA ASP A 20 0.73 18.15 -6.85
C ASP A 20 1.61 17.83 -8.07
N CYS A 21 2.68 17.05 -7.88
CA CYS A 21 3.55 16.61 -8.95
C CYS A 21 3.00 15.42 -9.74
N ILE A 22 1.93 14.76 -9.27
CA ILE A 22 1.36 13.58 -9.94
C ILE A 22 0.39 14.02 -11.03
N THR A 23 0.82 13.92 -12.28
CA THR A 23 0.04 14.20 -13.49
C THR A 23 0.09 13.02 -14.45
N LYS A 24 -0.86 12.95 -15.42
CA LYS A 24 -0.83 11.92 -16.47
C LYS A 24 0.49 11.92 -17.24
N ARG A 25 1.00 13.10 -17.59
CA ARG A 25 2.27 13.27 -18.31
C ARG A 25 3.42 12.68 -17.48
N GLU A 26 3.46 12.99 -16.20
CA GLU A 26 4.51 12.49 -15.29
C GLU A 26 4.40 10.97 -15.09
N LEU A 27 3.20 10.43 -14.88
CA LEU A 27 3.01 8.99 -14.75
C LEU A 27 3.43 8.24 -16.02
N LYS A 28 3.11 8.79 -17.19
CA LYS A 28 3.55 8.22 -18.47
C LYS A 28 5.08 8.22 -18.56
N ARG A 29 5.74 9.34 -18.20
CA ARG A 29 7.21 9.45 -18.13
C ARG A 29 7.81 8.46 -17.14
N LEU A 30 7.25 8.32 -15.94
CA LEU A 30 7.73 7.36 -14.95
C LEU A 30 7.62 5.92 -15.44
N ARG A 31 6.61 5.56 -16.22
CA ARG A 31 6.51 4.23 -16.82
C ARG A 31 7.59 3.95 -17.86
N THR A 32 8.12 4.94 -18.56
CA THR A 32 9.27 4.69 -19.46
C THR A 32 10.51 4.23 -18.69
N TYR A 33 10.63 4.55 -17.40
CA TYR A 33 11.66 4.06 -16.48
C TYR A 33 11.26 2.78 -15.73
N TYR A 34 10.10 2.19 -16.03
CA TYR A 34 9.54 1.04 -15.32
C TYR A 34 9.30 1.27 -13.82
N VAL A 35 9.03 2.51 -13.41
CA VAL A 35 8.60 2.79 -12.04
C VAL A 35 7.27 2.07 -11.77
N THR A 36 7.21 1.34 -10.67
CA THR A 36 6.02 0.58 -10.26
C THR A 36 5.42 1.10 -8.96
N ARG A 37 6.16 1.90 -8.18
CA ARG A 37 5.74 2.40 -6.88
C ARG A 37 6.05 3.88 -6.72
N ILE A 38 5.08 4.60 -6.16
CA ILE A 38 5.21 6.02 -5.85
C ILE A 38 4.95 6.23 -4.36
N GLN A 39 5.85 6.91 -3.67
CA GLN A 39 5.68 7.37 -2.31
C GLN A 39 5.23 8.83 -2.36
N ILE A 40 4.11 9.12 -1.71
CA ILE A 40 3.48 10.45 -1.75
C ILE A 40 3.52 11.08 -0.36
N GLY A 41 4.19 12.20 -0.24
CA GLY A 41 4.24 13.00 0.98
C GLY A 41 2.93 13.74 1.21
N VAL A 42 1.90 13.06 1.68
CA VAL A 42 0.58 13.62 2.04
C VAL A 42 0.69 14.53 3.24
N GLN A 43 1.37 14.07 4.28
CA GLN A 43 1.60 14.69 5.58
C GLN A 43 0.33 14.74 6.45
N HIS A 44 -0.70 15.47 6.03
CA HIS A 44 -1.98 15.59 6.72
C HIS A 44 -3.13 15.73 5.71
N ILE A 45 -4.40 15.47 6.11
CA ILE A 45 -5.57 15.64 5.25
C ILE A 45 -6.33 16.95 5.50
N ASP A 46 -5.98 17.69 6.54
CA ASP A 46 -6.58 18.99 6.87
C ASP A 46 -5.80 20.12 6.17
N ASP A 47 -6.50 20.90 5.36
CA ASP A 47 -5.89 21.98 4.57
C ASP A 47 -5.37 23.14 5.44
N SER A 48 -5.92 23.33 6.65
CA SER A 48 -5.40 24.36 7.57
C SER A 48 -4.00 24.00 8.09
N VAL A 49 -3.79 22.73 8.41
CA VAL A 49 -2.47 22.18 8.79
C VAL A 49 -1.50 22.28 7.63
N LEU A 50 -1.92 21.83 6.43
CA LEU A 50 -1.08 21.89 5.21
C LEU A 50 -0.68 23.34 4.88
N LYS A 51 -1.58 24.30 5.06
CA LYS A 51 -1.31 25.73 4.89
C LYS A 51 -0.32 26.25 5.93
N LYS A 52 -0.51 25.90 7.21
CA LYS A 52 0.38 26.32 8.30
C LYS A 52 1.82 25.89 8.06
N ILE A 53 2.04 24.67 7.61
CA ILE A 53 3.38 24.12 7.32
C ILE A 53 3.91 24.51 5.93
N ASN A 54 3.25 25.40 5.22
CA ASN A 54 3.62 25.86 3.87
C ASN A 54 3.84 24.69 2.89
N ARG A 55 2.93 23.70 2.91
CA ARG A 55 3.08 22.47 2.11
C ARG A 55 3.05 22.71 0.60
N GLY A 56 2.40 23.78 0.14
CA GLY A 56 2.27 24.15 -1.28
C GLY A 56 1.29 23.25 -2.05
N CYS A 57 0.58 22.35 -1.39
CA CYS A 57 -0.49 21.54 -1.97
C CYS A 57 -1.61 21.31 -0.94
N THR A 58 -2.80 21.00 -1.43
CA THR A 58 -4.00 20.78 -0.64
C THR A 58 -4.39 19.31 -0.60
N ASN A 59 -5.34 18.97 0.27
CA ASN A 59 -5.93 17.65 0.31
C ASN A 59 -6.53 17.19 -1.02
N ASN A 60 -7.13 18.12 -1.80
CA ASN A 60 -7.64 17.80 -3.13
C ASN A 60 -6.54 17.33 -4.10
N HIS A 61 -5.31 17.84 -3.98
CA HIS A 61 -4.17 17.32 -4.74
C HIS A 61 -3.84 15.87 -4.32
N THR A 62 -3.92 15.56 -3.03
CA THR A 62 -3.74 14.21 -2.51
C THR A 62 -4.75 13.22 -3.10
N ILE A 63 -6.05 13.55 -3.04
CA ILE A 63 -7.13 12.72 -3.58
C ILE A 63 -6.94 12.45 -5.07
N LYS A 64 -6.64 13.50 -5.85
CA LYS A 64 -6.38 13.38 -7.30
C LYS A 64 -5.15 12.53 -7.59
N ALA A 65 -4.06 12.73 -6.85
CA ALA A 65 -2.82 11.97 -7.02
C ALA A 65 -3.02 10.47 -6.74
N LEU A 66 -3.68 10.13 -5.63
CA LEU A 66 -4.00 8.75 -5.26
C LEU A 66 -4.87 8.08 -6.33
N ALA A 67 -5.93 8.77 -6.78
CA ALA A 67 -6.81 8.26 -7.83
C ALA A 67 -6.03 7.97 -9.11
N LEU A 68 -5.28 8.96 -9.60
CA LEU A 68 -4.57 8.89 -10.87
C LEU A 68 -3.48 7.81 -10.87
N ALA A 69 -2.69 7.73 -9.79
CA ALA A 69 -1.65 6.72 -9.65
C ALA A 69 -2.25 5.30 -9.60
N LYS A 70 -3.29 5.08 -8.80
CA LYS A 70 -3.95 3.77 -8.67
C LYS A 70 -4.68 3.36 -9.95
N HIS A 71 -5.30 4.29 -10.70
CA HIS A 71 -5.94 3.99 -11.99
C HIS A 71 -4.95 3.43 -13.01
N ASN A 72 -3.71 3.90 -12.95
CA ASN A 72 -2.62 3.47 -13.83
C ASN A 72 -1.77 2.33 -13.23
N GLY A 73 -2.26 1.68 -12.18
CA GLY A 73 -1.68 0.47 -11.61
C GLY A 73 -0.55 0.71 -10.60
N PHE A 74 -0.07 1.93 -10.41
CA PHE A 74 1.04 2.17 -9.48
C PHE A 74 0.68 1.73 -8.05
N LYS A 75 1.62 1.07 -7.39
CA LYS A 75 1.59 0.89 -5.96
C LYS A 75 1.83 2.24 -5.28
N VAL A 76 1.03 2.56 -4.28
CA VAL A 76 1.05 3.89 -3.65
C VAL A 76 1.34 3.76 -2.16
N ASP A 77 2.39 4.44 -1.72
CA ASP A 77 2.71 4.64 -0.31
C ASP A 77 2.38 6.07 0.08
N ILE A 78 1.77 6.28 1.25
CA ILE A 78 1.57 7.61 1.79
C ILE A 78 2.40 7.83 3.06
N HIS A 79 2.86 9.07 3.20
CA HIS A 79 3.50 9.52 4.43
C HIS A 79 2.51 10.42 5.17
N LEU A 80 2.23 10.06 6.42
CA LEU A 80 1.40 10.83 7.35
C LEU A 80 2.26 11.31 8.51
N MET A 81 2.07 12.56 8.90
CA MET A 81 2.85 13.18 9.96
C MET A 81 1.90 13.73 11.03
N PRO A 82 1.61 12.96 12.07
CA PRO A 82 0.94 13.50 13.25
C PRO A 82 1.85 14.50 13.95
N ASP A 83 1.24 15.36 14.78
CA ASP A 83 1.92 16.38 15.56
C ASP A 83 2.59 17.49 14.74
N LEU A 84 2.04 17.81 13.57
CA LEU A 84 2.51 18.95 12.79
C LEU A 84 2.06 20.29 13.41
N PRO A 85 2.82 21.41 13.25
CA PRO A 85 2.35 22.74 13.59
C PRO A 85 0.98 23.03 13.00
N GLY A 86 0.05 23.48 13.84
CA GLY A 86 -1.34 23.69 13.47
C GLY A 86 -2.24 22.45 13.66
N SER A 87 -1.67 21.27 13.95
CA SER A 87 -2.44 20.10 14.37
C SER A 87 -2.55 19.99 15.90
N SER A 88 -3.25 18.97 16.34
CA SER A 88 -3.40 18.59 17.74
C SER A 88 -3.69 17.10 17.83
N TYR A 89 -3.51 16.51 19.03
CA TYR A 89 -3.89 15.12 19.26
C TYR A 89 -5.33 14.78 18.80
N LYS A 90 -6.29 15.68 19.07
CA LYS A 90 -7.68 15.49 18.65
C LYS A 90 -7.86 15.50 17.14
N LEU A 91 -7.16 16.39 16.44
CA LEU A 91 -7.24 16.52 14.99
C LEU A 91 -6.57 15.33 14.30
N ASP A 92 -5.40 14.91 14.79
CA ASP A 92 -4.70 13.72 14.27
C ASP A 92 -5.49 12.43 14.54
N TYR A 93 -6.07 12.30 15.74
CA TYR A 93 -6.96 11.17 16.05
C TYR A 93 -8.17 11.12 15.11
N LYS A 94 -8.79 12.29 14.85
CA LYS A 94 -9.90 12.40 13.90
C LYS A 94 -9.45 12.01 12.48
N MET A 95 -8.31 12.51 12.01
CA MET A 95 -7.74 12.14 10.71
C MET A 95 -7.62 10.62 10.55
N PHE A 96 -6.98 9.94 11.50
CA PHE A 96 -6.81 8.49 11.44
C PHE A 96 -8.14 7.74 11.57
N LYS A 97 -9.06 8.22 12.41
CA LYS A 97 -10.39 7.64 12.55
C LYS A 97 -11.16 7.72 11.24
N ASP A 98 -11.16 8.88 10.60
CA ASP A 98 -11.87 9.09 9.33
C ASP A 98 -11.28 8.18 8.21
N ILE A 99 -9.96 8.08 8.09
CA ILE A 99 -9.32 7.23 7.07
C ILE A 99 -9.56 5.73 7.32
N LEU A 100 -9.69 5.30 8.57
CA LEU A 100 -9.80 3.89 8.97
C LEU A 100 -11.26 3.43 9.18
N SER A 101 -12.24 4.29 8.91
CA SER A 101 -13.65 3.99 9.11
C SER A 101 -14.23 3.18 7.94
N TYR A 102 -15.00 2.14 8.26
CA TYR A 102 -15.63 1.24 7.29
C TYR A 102 -16.75 0.42 7.91
N THR A 103 -17.59 -0.16 7.03
CA THR A 103 -18.49 -1.27 7.36
C THR A 103 -18.06 -2.52 6.61
N GLU A 104 -18.21 -3.68 7.25
CA GLU A 104 -17.82 -4.98 6.67
C GLU A 104 -19.06 -5.85 6.51
N ILE A 105 -19.16 -6.52 5.33
CA ILE A 105 -20.17 -7.53 5.04
C ILE A 105 -19.44 -8.84 4.74
N LYS A 106 -19.65 -9.85 5.56
CA LYS A 106 -19.14 -11.20 5.31
C LYS A 106 -20.10 -11.95 4.40
N ILE A 107 -19.67 -12.24 3.17
CA ILE A 107 -20.44 -13.03 2.21
C ILE A 107 -20.30 -14.52 2.52
N ASN A 108 -19.06 -14.97 2.75
CA ASN A 108 -18.73 -16.31 3.21
C ASN A 108 -17.33 -16.31 3.86
N ASP A 109 -16.81 -17.47 4.26
CA ASP A 109 -15.51 -17.55 4.92
C ASP A 109 -14.33 -17.07 4.07
N ASN A 110 -14.47 -17.14 2.74
CA ASN A 110 -13.41 -16.78 1.80
C ASN A 110 -13.67 -15.48 1.03
N TYR A 111 -14.80 -14.80 1.28
CA TYR A 111 -15.15 -13.57 0.57
C TYR A 111 -15.80 -12.55 1.51
N ARG A 112 -15.16 -11.38 1.66
CA ARG A 112 -15.63 -10.27 2.47
C ARG A 112 -15.68 -8.97 1.65
N VAL A 113 -16.68 -8.13 1.89
CA VAL A 113 -16.86 -6.84 1.25
C VAL A 113 -16.72 -5.74 2.30
N PHE A 114 -15.94 -4.73 1.98
CA PHE A 114 -15.70 -3.58 2.83
C PHE A 114 -16.22 -2.32 2.14
N HIS A 115 -17.08 -1.59 2.83
CA HIS A 115 -17.53 -0.27 2.44
C HIS A 115 -16.77 0.77 3.25
N LEU A 116 -15.79 1.40 2.62
CA LEU A 116 -14.95 2.42 3.24
C LEU A 116 -15.69 3.76 3.22
N ASP A 117 -15.67 4.48 4.34
CA ASP A 117 -16.34 5.78 4.44
C ASP A 117 -15.58 6.84 3.64
N ASN A 118 -14.24 6.74 3.62
CA ASN A 118 -13.36 7.65 2.89
C ASN A 118 -12.39 6.90 1.96
N PRO A 119 -12.91 6.29 0.86
CA PRO A 119 -12.12 5.45 -0.04
C PRO A 119 -11.01 6.22 -0.78
N GLU A 120 -11.11 7.54 -0.85
CA GLU A 120 -10.14 8.41 -1.52
C GLU A 120 -8.76 8.43 -0.86
N TYR A 121 -8.65 8.05 0.41
CA TYR A 121 -7.37 8.00 1.14
C TYR A 121 -6.74 6.62 1.15
N GLN A 122 -7.33 5.64 0.46
CA GLN A 122 -6.81 4.28 0.47
C GLN A 122 -5.50 4.18 -0.32
N ALA A 123 -4.42 3.91 0.41
CA ALA A 123 -3.10 3.61 -0.13
C ALA A 123 -2.74 2.15 0.15
N ASP A 124 -1.66 1.68 -0.45
CA ASP A 124 -1.18 0.31 -0.30
C ASP A 124 -0.24 0.16 0.90
N GLN A 125 0.48 1.23 1.20
CA GLN A 125 1.44 1.28 2.31
C GLN A 125 1.38 2.63 3.01
N TRP A 126 1.70 2.61 4.31
CA TRP A 126 1.80 3.81 5.13
C TRP A 126 3.15 3.90 5.82
N LYS A 127 3.65 5.13 5.90
CA LYS A 127 4.68 5.55 6.83
C LYS A 127 4.09 6.63 7.71
N ILE A 128 4.18 6.46 9.01
CA ILE A 128 3.77 7.46 9.98
C ILE A 128 5.03 8.03 10.60
N TYR A 129 5.21 9.31 10.46
CA TYR A 129 6.38 10.04 10.96
C TYR A 129 5.91 11.15 11.87
N PRO A 130 5.79 10.94 13.19
CA PRO A 130 5.52 12.03 14.14
C PRO A 130 6.47 13.19 13.87
N CYS A 131 5.96 14.42 13.91
CA CYS A 131 6.78 15.59 13.69
C CYS A 131 7.83 15.71 14.78
N SER A 132 9.05 16.05 14.41
CA SER A 132 10.16 16.34 15.33
C SER A 132 10.68 17.75 15.03
N THR A 133 10.95 18.51 16.07
CA THR A 133 11.60 19.80 15.97
C THR A 133 13.09 19.60 15.78
N LEU A 134 13.64 20.10 14.71
CA LEU A 134 15.05 19.98 14.35
C LEU A 134 15.65 21.38 14.11
N ASP A 135 16.97 21.51 14.33
CA ASP A 135 17.69 22.72 13.97
C ASP A 135 17.48 23.12 12.49
N TRP A 136 17.64 24.39 12.21
CA TRP A 136 17.57 24.99 10.87
C TRP A 136 16.20 24.87 10.19
N THR A 137 15.12 24.74 10.99
CA THR A 137 13.74 24.66 10.48
C THR A 137 12.89 25.81 11.03
N GLN A 138 11.88 26.22 10.26
CA GLN A 138 10.86 27.16 10.74
C GLN A 138 10.10 26.62 11.96
N ILE A 139 9.98 25.27 12.08
CA ILE A 139 9.33 24.61 13.21
C ILE A 139 10.09 24.91 14.50
N LYS A 140 11.43 24.98 14.46
CA LYS A 140 12.23 25.34 15.62
C LYS A 140 11.96 26.77 16.08
N GLU A 141 11.85 27.73 15.16
CA GLU A 141 11.51 29.11 15.52
C GLU A 141 10.15 29.19 16.24
N TRP A 142 9.15 28.47 15.72
CA TRP A 142 7.83 28.39 16.38
C TRP A 142 7.89 27.67 17.75
N TYR A 143 8.74 26.67 17.87
CA TYR A 143 8.97 25.97 19.13
C TYR A 143 9.63 26.87 20.18
N ASP A 144 10.68 27.60 19.81
CA ASP A 144 11.41 28.51 20.69
C ASP A 144 10.55 29.70 21.16
N THR A 145 9.64 30.18 20.31
CA THR A 145 8.70 31.25 20.63
C THR A 145 7.44 30.79 21.36
N GLY A 146 7.24 29.47 21.50
CA GLY A 146 6.03 28.88 22.10
C GLY A 146 4.81 28.87 21.20
N GLU A 147 4.94 29.27 19.91
CA GLU A 147 3.85 29.20 18.92
C GLU A 147 3.49 27.76 18.57
N TYR A 148 4.43 26.84 18.66
CA TYR A 148 4.24 25.42 18.48
C TYR A 148 4.77 24.63 19.66
N LYS A 149 3.94 23.74 20.20
CA LYS A 149 4.33 22.78 21.24
C LYS A 149 3.90 21.38 20.80
N PRO A 150 4.86 20.48 20.54
CA PRO A 150 4.53 19.12 20.15
C PRO A 150 3.81 18.37 21.27
N TYR A 151 2.65 17.78 21.00
CA TYR A 151 1.97 16.93 21.99
C TYR A 151 2.70 15.59 22.20
N SER A 152 3.54 15.18 21.24
CA SER A 152 4.34 13.96 21.33
C SER A 152 5.49 14.02 22.34
N GLU A 153 5.77 15.19 22.95
CA GLU A 153 6.59 15.29 24.16
C GLU A 153 5.97 14.48 25.32
N ASP A 154 4.62 14.42 25.40
CA ASP A 154 3.94 13.38 26.16
C ASP A 154 3.90 12.10 25.30
N THR A 155 4.93 11.27 25.46
CA THR A 155 5.06 10.00 24.73
C THR A 155 3.82 9.10 24.86
N GLU A 156 3.09 9.14 25.99
CA GLU A 156 1.88 8.33 26.17
C GLU A 156 0.72 8.80 25.28
N LEU A 157 0.59 10.09 24.98
CA LEU A 157 -0.39 10.57 23.99
C LEU A 157 -0.11 10.04 22.60
N LEU A 158 1.16 10.08 22.18
CA LEU A 158 1.56 9.52 20.89
C LEU A 158 1.35 8.00 20.85
N ILE A 159 1.70 7.28 21.92
CA ILE A 159 1.47 5.84 22.03
C ILE A 159 0.00 5.52 21.89
N LYS A 160 -0.90 6.24 22.58
CA LYS A 160 -2.36 6.06 22.47
C LYS A 160 -2.85 6.22 21.03
N LEU A 161 -2.39 7.27 20.33
CA LEU A 161 -2.73 7.51 18.93
C LEU A 161 -2.28 6.34 18.03
N LEU A 162 -1.03 5.92 18.17
CA LEU A 162 -0.45 4.87 17.34
C LEU A 162 -1.00 3.47 17.66
N LEU A 163 -1.38 3.20 18.91
CA LEU A 163 -2.13 1.99 19.28
C LEU A 163 -3.50 1.97 18.59
N PHE A 164 -4.23 3.08 18.63
CA PHE A 164 -5.50 3.21 17.90
C PHE A 164 -5.28 2.90 16.40
N VAL A 165 -4.29 3.51 15.76
CA VAL A 165 -3.97 3.24 14.35
C VAL A 165 -3.65 1.77 14.10
N LYS A 166 -2.84 1.14 14.96
CA LYS A 166 -2.43 -0.26 14.78
C LYS A 166 -3.56 -1.26 14.98
N THR A 167 -4.45 -1.02 15.94
CA THR A 167 -5.58 -1.91 16.23
C THR A 167 -6.68 -1.82 15.16
N ASN A 168 -6.84 -0.65 14.53
CA ASN A 168 -7.84 -0.42 13.48
C ASN A 168 -7.26 -0.55 12.06
N MET A 169 -5.97 -0.91 11.92
CA MET A 169 -5.31 -0.99 10.62
C MET A 169 -5.92 -2.07 9.74
N PHE A 170 -6.20 -1.73 8.49
CA PHE A 170 -6.69 -2.66 7.48
C PHE A 170 -5.72 -3.79 7.16
N GLU A 171 -6.27 -4.96 6.85
CA GLU A 171 -5.51 -6.14 6.48
C GLU A 171 -4.73 -6.00 5.17
N TRP A 172 -5.17 -5.13 4.27
CA TRP A 172 -4.54 -4.88 2.97
C TRP A 172 -3.52 -3.74 2.98
N ILE A 173 -3.32 -3.05 4.10
CA ILE A 173 -2.32 -1.99 4.21
C ILE A 173 -1.04 -2.53 4.86
N ARG A 174 0.11 -2.15 4.31
CA ARG A 174 1.40 -2.39 4.94
C ARG A 174 1.85 -1.15 5.72
N LEU A 175 1.87 -1.24 7.05
CA LEU A 175 2.41 -0.19 7.90
C LEU A 175 3.95 -0.32 7.98
N ASN A 176 4.64 0.36 7.07
CA ASN A 176 6.10 0.21 6.90
C ASN A 176 6.89 0.79 8.07
N ARG A 177 6.62 2.04 8.41
CA ARG A 177 7.30 2.78 9.48
C ARG A 177 6.28 3.53 10.33
N ILE A 178 6.61 3.71 11.61
CA ILE A 178 5.82 4.46 12.60
C ILE A 178 6.67 5.48 13.35
N ILE A 179 7.92 5.61 12.96
CA ILE A 179 8.88 6.60 13.44
C ILE A 179 9.90 6.85 12.34
N ARG A 180 10.50 8.02 12.34
CA ARG A 180 11.64 8.38 11.51
C ARG A 180 12.93 8.09 12.27
N ASP A 181 13.91 7.54 11.57
CA ASP A 181 15.21 7.24 12.16
C ASP A 181 16.05 8.54 12.22
N ILE A 182 15.81 9.36 13.26
CA ILE A 182 16.55 10.58 13.55
C ILE A 182 17.32 10.34 14.86
N PRO A 183 18.64 10.61 14.92
CA PRO A 183 19.37 10.54 16.17
C PRO A 183 18.79 11.51 17.21
N ASN A 184 18.59 11.03 18.45
CA ASN A 184 17.95 11.84 19.50
C ASN A 184 18.67 13.16 19.77
N ILE A 185 20.00 13.17 19.62
CA ILE A 185 20.80 14.39 19.79
C ILE A 185 20.37 15.54 18.87
N ASN A 186 19.69 15.23 17.75
CA ASN A 186 19.21 16.21 16.81
C ASN A 186 17.74 16.61 17.04
N ILE A 187 17.04 15.98 17.99
CA ILE A 187 15.63 16.24 18.29
C ILE A 187 15.57 17.26 19.43
N LEU A 188 15.06 18.44 19.17
CA LEU A 188 14.91 19.52 20.14
C LEU A 188 13.52 19.53 20.80
N GLY A 189 12.53 18.93 20.16
CA GLY A 189 11.16 18.79 20.66
C GLY A 189 10.41 17.72 19.91
N GLY A 190 9.43 17.11 20.59
CA GLY A 190 8.63 16.00 20.07
C GLY A 190 9.05 14.65 20.66
N ASN A 191 8.75 13.57 19.94
CA ASN A 191 8.97 12.22 20.45
C ASN A 191 10.46 11.81 20.41
N GLU A 192 11.00 11.44 21.57
CA GLU A 192 12.37 10.94 21.73
C GLU A 192 12.49 9.40 21.80
N CYS A 193 11.36 8.69 21.77
CA CYS A 193 11.35 7.23 21.89
C CYS A 193 11.81 6.55 20.58
N VAL A 194 13.08 6.22 20.47
CA VAL A 194 13.67 5.54 19.29
C VAL A 194 13.14 4.13 19.06
N HIS A 195 12.71 3.41 20.10
CA HIS A 195 12.18 2.05 20.03
C HIS A 195 10.64 2.00 20.02
N LEU A 196 10.00 3.05 19.53
CA LEU A 196 8.54 3.22 19.56
C LEU A 196 7.79 2.00 19.00
N ARG A 197 8.31 1.36 17.94
CA ARG A 197 7.69 0.15 17.39
C ARG A 197 7.65 -1.01 18.39
N ASP A 198 8.72 -1.23 19.12
CA ASP A 198 8.82 -2.33 20.09
C ASP A 198 7.94 -2.05 21.30
N VAL A 199 7.90 -0.79 21.76
CA VAL A 199 6.99 -0.33 22.81
C VAL A 199 5.54 -0.61 22.41
N LEU A 200 5.12 -0.23 21.20
CA LEU A 200 3.78 -0.49 20.69
C LEU A 200 3.47 -1.99 20.57
N GLN A 201 4.42 -2.81 20.15
CA GLN A 201 4.23 -4.27 20.09
C GLN A 201 4.02 -4.87 21.48
N LYS A 202 4.80 -4.42 22.47
CA LYS A 202 4.66 -4.83 23.86
C LYS A 202 3.29 -4.45 24.41
N ARG A 203 2.86 -3.19 24.25
CA ARG A 203 1.55 -2.68 24.71
C ARG A 203 0.38 -3.42 24.05
N LEU A 204 0.45 -3.70 22.74
CA LEU A 204 -0.58 -4.50 22.07
C LEU A 204 -0.71 -5.90 22.69
N LYS A 205 0.42 -6.56 22.96
CA LYS A 205 0.42 -7.88 23.60
C LYS A 205 -0.16 -7.84 25.01
N GLU A 206 0.24 -6.88 25.83
CA GLU A 206 -0.27 -6.67 27.20
C GLU A 206 -1.80 -6.45 27.21
N ASN A 207 -2.35 -5.79 26.19
CA ASN A 207 -3.77 -5.52 26.06
C ASN A 207 -4.56 -6.61 25.29
N ASN A 208 -3.94 -7.76 24.98
CA ASN A 208 -4.53 -8.80 24.11
C ASN A 208 -5.06 -8.25 22.77
N GLN A 209 -4.37 -7.27 22.20
CA GLN A 209 -4.66 -6.64 20.94
C GLN A 209 -3.63 -6.98 19.89
N GLU A 210 -4.01 -6.92 18.61
CA GLU A 210 -3.10 -7.19 17.50
C GLU A 210 -3.22 -6.15 16.38
N CYS A 211 -2.15 -6.00 15.63
CA CYS A 211 -2.15 -5.21 14.40
C CYS A 211 -2.33 -6.11 13.20
N LYS A 212 -3.42 -5.91 12.45
CA LYS A 212 -3.78 -6.71 11.26
C LYS A 212 -3.02 -6.33 9.98
N CYS A 213 -2.11 -5.35 10.02
CA CYS A 213 -1.40 -4.91 8.83
C CYS A 213 -0.55 -6.03 8.21
N ILE A 214 -0.27 -5.93 6.91
CA ILE A 214 0.56 -6.90 6.17
C ILE A 214 1.89 -7.18 6.89
N ARG A 215 2.63 -6.12 7.32
CA ARG A 215 3.94 -6.28 7.97
C ARG A 215 3.91 -7.12 9.24
N CYS A 216 2.82 -7.05 10.01
CA CYS A 216 2.68 -7.83 11.24
C CYS A 216 2.35 -9.30 10.98
N ARG A 217 1.73 -9.60 9.84
CA ARG A 217 1.26 -10.95 9.47
C ARG A 217 2.15 -11.67 8.47
N GLU A 218 3.10 -10.99 7.80
CA GLU A 218 4.02 -11.67 6.87
C GLU A 218 4.74 -12.83 7.55
N VAL A 219 4.80 -13.99 6.90
CA VAL A 219 5.33 -15.25 7.46
C VAL A 219 6.81 -15.14 7.86
N LYS A 220 7.63 -14.38 7.12
CA LYS A 220 9.09 -14.25 7.35
C LYS A 220 9.76 -15.61 7.47
N HIS A 221 10.50 -15.83 8.57
CA HIS A 221 11.22 -17.06 8.91
C HIS A 221 10.43 -17.97 9.85
N ARG A 222 9.13 -17.72 10.02
CA ARG A 222 8.30 -18.50 10.94
C ARG A 222 7.98 -19.87 10.34
N LYS A 223 8.12 -20.92 11.12
CA LYS A 223 7.67 -22.27 10.72
C LYS A 223 6.15 -22.28 10.66
N THR A 224 5.60 -22.84 9.61
CA THR A 224 4.17 -22.92 9.36
C THR A 224 3.85 -24.11 8.46
N ASP A 225 2.63 -24.63 8.59
CA ASP A 225 2.13 -25.70 7.74
C ASP A 225 1.55 -25.12 6.44
N LEU A 226 2.26 -25.31 5.34
CA LEU A 226 1.87 -24.78 4.03
C LEU A 226 0.67 -25.52 3.42
N THR A 227 0.37 -26.74 3.89
CA THR A 227 -0.79 -27.53 3.42
C THR A 227 -2.12 -26.90 3.84
N LYS A 228 -2.11 -26.08 4.89
CA LYS A 228 -3.26 -25.33 5.41
C LYS A 228 -3.48 -23.98 4.73
N ALA A 229 -2.75 -23.69 3.65
CA ALA A 229 -2.88 -22.44 2.92
C ALA A 229 -4.29 -22.28 2.33
N GLN A 230 -4.91 -21.12 2.57
CA GLN A 230 -6.21 -20.76 2.02
C GLN A 230 -6.15 -19.44 1.27
N ILE A 231 -7.00 -19.30 0.24
CA ILE A 231 -7.19 -18.05 -0.51
C ILE A 231 -8.47 -17.38 -0.01
N THR A 232 -8.35 -16.09 0.33
CA THR A 232 -9.49 -15.24 0.70
C THR A 232 -9.46 -13.96 -0.12
N VAL A 233 -10.64 -13.52 -0.55
CA VAL A 233 -10.85 -12.28 -1.31
C VAL A 233 -11.47 -11.23 -0.39
N MET A 234 -10.89 -10.05 -0.36
CA MET A 234 -11.45 -8.86 0.24
C MET A 234 -11.73 -7.86 -0.88
N GLN A 235 -12.99 -7.59 -1.12
CA GLN A 235 -13.43 -6.55 -2.04
C GLN A 235 -13.66 -5.26 -1.26
N MET A 236 -13.24 -4.14 -1.80
CA MET A 236 -13.52 -2.83 -1.25
C MET A 236 -13.93 -1.85 -2.34
N ASN A 237 -14.86 -0.94 -2.01
CA ASN A 237 -15.07 0.24 -2.81
C ASN A 237 -13.78 1.07 -2.81
N ASP A 238 -13.52 1.75 -3.88
CA ASP A 238 -12.33 2.58 -4.03
C ASP A 238 -12.71 3.91 -4.69
N ILE A 239 -11.77 4.83 -4.75
CA ILE A 239 -11.94 6.17 -5.29
C ILE A 239 -12.58 6.12 -6.69
N LYS A 240 -13.50 7.05 -6.96
CA LYS A 240 -14.23 7.18 -8.23
C LYS A 240 -15.06 5.94 -8.61
N SER A 241 -15.71 5.32 -7.64
CA SER A 241 -16.63 4.19 -7.85
C SER A 241 -15.97 2.98 -8.54
N THR A 242 -14.71 2.73 -8.24
CA THR A 242 -14.00 1.54 -8.68
C THR A 242 -14.07 0.46 -7.62
N ASN A 243 -13.80 -0.80 -8.01
CA ASN A 243 -13.63 -1.91 -7.09
C ASN A 243 -12.15 -2.30 -7.00
N SER A 244 -11.65 -2.43 -5.78
CA SER A 244 -10.34 -2.98 -5.50
C SER A 244 -10.48 -4.30 -4.75
N TYR A 245 -9.58 -5.23 -5.05
CA TYR A 245 -9.57 -6.55 -4.44
C TYR A 245 -8.19 -6.81 -3.83
N PHE A 246 -8.18 -7.26 -2.59
CA PHE A 246 -7.01 -7.81 -1.94
C PHE A 246 -7.21 -9.32 -1.82
N ILE A 247 -6.48 -10.07 -2.63
CA ILE A 247 -6.52 -11.53 -2.67
C ILE A 247 -5.33 -12.01 -1.84
N LYS A 248 -5.58 -12.66 -0.72
CA LYS A 248 -4.52 -13.15 0.17
C LYS A 248 -4.47 -14.66 0.20
N CYS A 249 -3.24 -15.20 0.26
CA CYS A 249 -2.95 -16.58 0.60
C CYS A 249 -2.34 -16.60 2.01
N TYR A 250 -2.95 -17.32 2.94
CA TYR A 250 -2.58 -17.27 4.35
C TYR A 250 -2.93 -18.58 5.07
N CYS A 251 -2.41 -18.77 6.29
CA CYS A 251 -2.82 -19.84 7.19
C CYS A 251 -3.92 -19.35 8.13
N PRO A 252 -5.12 -19.95 8.15
CA PRO A 252 -6.22 -19.53 9.03
C PRO A 252 -5.92 -19.61 10.53
N GLU A 253 -5.17 -20.67 10.93
CA GLU A 253 -4.86 -20.92 12.35
C GLU A 253 -3.92 -19.89 12.95
N THR A 254 -2.91 -19.45 12.18
CA THR A 254 -1.87 -18.53 12.66
C THR A 254 -2.02 -17.11 12.13
N ASN A 255 -2.93 -16.91 11.17
CA ASN A 255 -3.08 -15.65 10.39
C ASN A 255 -1.80 -15.21 9.67
N TYR A 256 -0.83 -16.12 9.46
CA TYR A 256 0.39 -15.78 8.72
C TYR A 256 0.12 -15.65 7.24
N LEU A 257 0.55 -14.53 6.68
CA LEU A 257 0.37 -14.18 5.27
C LEU A 257 1.51 -14.78 4.44
N TYR A 258 1.19 -15.68 3.52
CA TYR A 258 2.13 -16.30 2.59
C TYR A 258 2.34 -15.49 1.33
N GLY A 259 1.28 -14.81 0.88
CA GLY A 259 1.33 -13.95 -0.28
C GLY A 259 0.02 -13.23 -0.50
N PHE A 260 0.04 -12.27 -1.40
CA PHE A 260 -1.15 -11.53 -1.79
C PHE A 260 -1.04 -10.96 -3.19
N LEU A 261 -2.19 -10.61 -3.74
CA LEU A 261 -2.32 -9.87 -4.99
C LEU A 261 -3.31 -8.71 -4.80
N ARG A 262 -3.00 -7.57 -5.41
CA ARG A 262 -3.90 -6.41 -5.49
C ARG A 262 -4.44 -6.30 -6.90
N LEU A 263 -5.73 -6.47 -7.05
CA LEU A 263 -6.45 -6.29 -8.30
C LEU A 263 -7.33 -5.04 -8.21
N ARG A 264 -7.44 -4.29 -9.30
CA ARG A 264 -8.33 -3.14 -9.43
C ARG A 264 -9.14 -3.26 -10.72
N ILE A 265 -10.44 -3.03 -10.61
CA ILE A 265 -11.34 -2.93 -11.75
C ILE A 265 -11.73 -1.46 -11.90
N ASN A 266 -11.22 -0.79 -12.93
CA ASN A 266 -11.52 0.62 -13.16
C ASN A 266 -12.93 0.78 -13.74
N CYS A 267 -13.63 1.83 -13.29
CA CYS A 267 -14.90 2.21 -13.90
C CYS A 267 -14.65 2.83 -15.28
N LYS A 268 -15.46 2.49 -16.30
CA LYS A 268 -15.37 3.04 -17.66
C LYS A 268 -15.37 4.57 -17.70
N LYS A 269 -16.07 5.23 -16.78
CA LYS A 269 -16.10 6.71 -16.65
C LYS A 269 -14.71 7.31 -16.40
N ASN A 270 -13.76 6.52 -15.93
CA ASN A 270 -12.39 6.96 -15.59
C ASN A 270 -11.36 6.67 -16.69
N ASN A 271 -11.78 6.22 -17.88
CA ASN A 271 -10.86 5.90 -18.98
C ASN A 271 -10.00 7.10 -19.41
N ASN A 272 -10.51 8.34 -19.26
CA ASN A 272 -9.74 9.55 -19.53
C ASN A 272 -8.55 9.76 -18.59
N ASP A 273 -8.51 9.09 -17.45
CA ASP A 273 -7.40 9.15 -16.48
C ASP A 273 -6.28 8.15 -16.82
N LEU A 274 -6.50 7.22 -17.74
CA LEU A 274 -5.50 6.25 -18.17
C LEU A 274 -4.39 6.90 -18.99
N ILE A 275 -3.14 6.49 -18.76
CA ILE A 275 -1.97 7.00 -19.49
C ILE A 275 -1.76 6.32 -20.85
N HIS A 276 -2.35 5.14 -21.04
CA HIS A 276 -2.34 4.38 -22.29
C HIS A 276 -3.73 3.85 -22.60
N LYS A 277 -4.14 3.94 -23.86
CA LYS A 277 -5.45 3.44 -24.35
C LYS A 277 -5.57 1.91 -24.26
N GLU A 278 -4.48 1.21 -24.31
CA GLU A 278 -4.36 -0.24 -24.20
C GLU A 278 -4.87 -0.77 -22.85
N LEU A 279 -4.90 0.10 -21.82
CA LEU A 279 -5.43 -0.21 -20.49
C LEU A 279 -6.95 -0.07 -20.37
N ILE A 280 -7.63 0.39 -21.42
CA ILE A 280 -9.10 0.44 -21.46
C ILE A 280 -9.65 -0.98 -21.39
N ASP A 281 -10.69 -1.18 -20.58
CA ASP A 281 -11.33 -2.48 -20.32
C ASP A 281 -10.38 -3.55 -19.70
N CYS A 282 -9.23 -3.13 -19.17
CA CYS A 282 -8.33 -4.00 -18.44
C CYS A 282 -8.66 -4.01 -16.93
N ALA A 283 -8.71 -5.19 -16.35
CA ALA A 283 -8.45 -5.36 -14.94
C ALA A 283 -6.95 -5.11 -14.65
N MET A 284 -6.59 -4.48 -13.54
CA MET A 284 -5.23 -4.06 -13.25
C MET A 284 -4.66 -4.78 -12.04
N ILE A 285 -3.70 -5.68 -12.24
CA ILE A 285 -2.88 -6.23 -11.16
C ILE A 285 -1.83 -5.19 -10.79
N ARG A 286 -1.92 -4.66 -9.57
CA ARG A 286 -1.08 -3.57 -9.07
C ARG A 286 0.10 -4.07 -8.24
N GLU A 287 -0.03 -5.23 -7.65
CA GLU A 287 1.02 -5.89 -6.88
C GLU A 287 0.75 -7.39 -6.80
N LEU A 288 1.78 -8.19 -6.98
CA LEU A 288 1.83 -9.60 -6.61
C LEU A 288 3.05 -9.80 -5.72
N HIS A 289 2.86 -10.35 -4.54
CA HIS A 289 3.94 -10.60 -3.59
C HIS A 289 3.76 -11.97 -2.91
N VAL A 290 4.80 -12.78 -2.90
CA VAL A 290 4.88 -14.03 -2.15
C VAL A 290 6.03 -13.91 -1.17
N TYR A 291 5.75 -14.14 0.10
CA TYR A 291 6.72 -14.07 1.20
C TYR A 291 7.48 -15.39 1.36
N GLY A 292 8.51 -15.37 2.18
CA GLY A 292 9.35 -16.52 2.53
C GLY A 292 10.82 -16.24 2.32
N ASN A 293 11.66 -17.23 2.65
CA ASN A 293 13.09 -17.17 2.36
C ASN A 293 13.33 -17.18 0.85
N ILE A 294 14.35 -16.48 0.40
CA ILE A 294 14.74 -16.50 -1.02
C ILE A 294 15.27 -17.88 -1.35
N VAL A 295 14.57 -18.58 -2.23
CA VAL A 295 15.00 -19.88 -2.76
C VAL A 295 15.58 -19.65 -4.16
N PRO A 296 16.80 -20.14 -4.47
CA PRO A 296 17.36 -20.04 -5.80
C PRO A 296 16.42 -20.62 -6.86
N HIS A 297 16.40 -20.00 -8.04
CA HIS A 297 15.38 -20.24 -9.08
C HIS A 297 15.24 -21.70 -9.54
N ASN A 298 16.28 -22.52 -9.35
CA ASN A 298 16.35 -23.91 -9.81
C ASN A 298 16.26 -24.93 -8.68
N THR A 299 15.99 -24.53 -7.43
CA THR A 299 15.84 -25.44 -6.29
C THR A 299 14.41 -25.49 -5.84
N LYS A 300 13.86 -26.71 -5.66
CA LYS A 300 12.58 -26.92 -4.97
C LYS A 300 12.87 -27.24 -3.51
N ASN A 301 12.50 -26.34 -2.62
CA ASN A 301 12.51 -26.62 -1.19
C ASN A 301 11.06 -26.71 -0.72
N THR A 302 10.59 -27.89 -0.37
CA THR A 302 9.20 -28.16 0.01
C THR A 302 8.78 -27.48 1.31
N ASN A 303 9.74 -27.01 2.11
CA ASN A 303 9.48 -26.35 3.40
C ASN A 303 9.44 -24.82 3.30
N GLU A 304 9.69 -24.24 2.11
CA GLU A 304 9.70 -22.80 1.92
C GLU A 304 8.48 -22.33 1.14
N VAL A 305 7.93 -21.17 1.53
CA VAL A 305 6.72 -20.58 0.94
C VAL A 305 6.92 -20.20 -0.54
N GLN A 306 8.14 -19.81 -0.92
CA GLN A 306 8.46 -19.54 -2.32
C GLN A 306 8.49 -20.83 -3.15
N HIS A 307 8.07 -20.72 -4.41
CA HIS A 307 7.97 -21.81 -5.38
C HIS A 307 6.92 -22.92 -5.08
N GLN A 308 6.03 -22.71 -4.10
CA GLN A 308 4.88 -23.59 -3.84
C GLN A 308 3.68 -23.35 -4.77
N GLY A 309 3.81 -22.51 -5.77
CA GLY A 309 2.72 -22.20 -6.70
C GLY A 309 1.76 -21.11 -6.22
N PHE A 310 1.90 -20.54 -5.02
CA PHE A 310 1.00 -19.52 -4.48
C PHE A 310 0.85 -18.30 -5.40
N GLY A 311 1.93 -17.87 -6.07
CA GLY A 311 1.85 -16.79 -7.06
C GLY A 311 0.92 -17.13 -8.24
N THR A 312 0.92 -18.40 -8.69
CA THR A 312 0.02 -18.87 -9.76
C THR A 312 -1.42 -18.93 -9.27
N MET A 313 -1.66 -19.44 -8.06
CA MET A 313 -3.00 -19.48 -7.47
C MET A 313 -3.59 -18.07 -7.32
N LEU A 314 -2.80 -17.10 -6.87
CA LEU A 314 -3.22 -15.70 -6.74
C LEU A 314 -3.53 -15.07 -8.11
N MET A 315 -2.70 -15.35 -9.14
CA MET A 315 -2.93 -14.87 -10.51
C MET A 315 -4.20 -15.47 -11.11
N ASN A 316 -4.41 -16.76 -10.99
CA ASN A 316 -5.62 -17.43 -11.49
C ASN A 316 -6.88 -16.85 -10.85
N LYS A 317 -6.85 -16.59 -9.52
CA LYS A 317 -7.98 -15.96 -8.83
C LYS A 317 -8.22 -14.53 -9.29
N ALA A 318 -7.17 -13.78 -9.64
CA ALA A 318 -7.31 -12.45 -10.19
C ALA A 318 -7.91 -12.47 -11.61
N GLU A 319 -7.50 -13.43 -12.46
CA GLU A 319 -8.07 -13.61 -13.81
C GLU A 319 -9.56 -14.02 -13.73
N GLU A 320 -9.92 -14.93 -12.81
CA GLU A 320 -11.33 -15.29 -12.54
C GLU A 320 -12.16 -14.05 -12.14
N LEU A 321 -11.68 -13.26 -11.18
CA LEU A 321 -12.38 -12.04 -10.75
C LEU A 321 -12.48 -10.99 -11.87
N ALA A 322 -11.48 -10.88 -12.74
CA ALA A 322 -11.52 -10.00 -13.90
C ALA A 322 -12.61 -10.42 -14.88
N LYS A 323 -12.72 -11.72 -15.21
CA LYS A 323 -13.78 -12.29 -16.04
C LYS A 323 -15.17 -12.03 -15.43
N LEU A 324 -15.35 -12.31 -14.13
CA LEU A 324 -16.61 -12.04 -13.41
C LEU A 324 -17.03 -10.56 -13.43
N ASN A 325 -16.09 -9.65 -13.58
CA ASN A 325 -16.34 -8.21 -13.75
C ASN A 325 -16.40 -7.77 -15.22
N ASN A 326 -16.55 -8.70 -16.16
CA ASN A 326 -16.66 -8.45 -17.61
C ASN A 326 -15.45 -7.69 -18.18
N CYS A 327 -14.24 -7.88 -17.63
CA CYS A 327 -13.03 -7.36 -18.21
C CYS A 327 -12.55 -8.27 -19.33
N LYS A 328 -12.29 -7.70 -20.51
CA LYS A 328 -11.76 -8.46 -21.65
C LYS A 328 -10.26 -8.74 -21.55
N LYS A 329 -9.58 -7.97 -20.74
CA LYS A 329 -8.13 -8.01 -20.58
C LYS A 329 -7.73 -7.87 -19.11
N ILE A 330 -6.54 -8.36 -18.79
CA ILE A 330 -5.90 -8.11 -17.52
C ILE A 330 -4.48 -7.60 -17.75
N ALA A 331 -4.12 -6.55 -17.06
CA ALA A 331 -2.81 -5.91 -17.16
C ALA A 331 -2.06 -6.00 -15.82
N VAL A 332 -0.75 -6.09 -15.89
CA VAL A 332 0.15 -6.03 -14.73
C VAL A 332 1.11 -4.87 -14.89
N ILE A 333 1.21 -4.00 -13.87
CA ILE A 333 2.27 -3.00 -13.79
C ILE A 333 3.56 -3.69 -13.38
N SER A 334 4.30 -4.22 -14.35
CA SER A 334 5.51 -5.00 -14.11
C SER A 334 6.76 -4.09 -14.00
N GLY A 335 7.68 -4.46 -13.11
CA GLY A 335 9.06 -4.02 -13.21
C GLY A 335 9.79 -4.78 -14.31
N ILE A 336 10.85 -4.18 -14.86
CA ILE A 336 11.55 -4.75 -16.02
C ILE A 336 12.20 -6.12 -15.73
N GLY A 337 12.70 -6.32 -14.51
CA GLY A 337 13.40 -7.55 -14.11
C GLY A 337 12.49 -8.78 -13.91
N VAL A 338 11.15 -8.62 -13.97
CA VAL A 338 10.18 -9.69 -13.76
C VAL A 338 9.24 -9.93 -14.95
N THR A 339 9.48 -9.29 -16.10
CA THR A 339 8.65 -9.43 -17.30
C THR A 339 8.61 -10.88 -17.80
N GLU A 340 9.71 -11.61 -17.73
CA GLU A 340 9.79 -13.00 -18.16
C GLU A 340 8.88 -13.94 -17.33
N TYR A 341 8.68 -13.64 -16.05
CA TYR A 341 7.74 -14.38 -15.22
C TYR A 341 6.30 -14.28 -15.78
N TYR A 342 5.90 -13.09 -16.20
CA TYR A 342 4.56 -12.87 -16.76
C TYR A 342 4.42 -13.39 -18.19
N LYS A 343 5.50 -13.32 -19.01
CA LYS A 343 5.50 -13.94 -20.35
C LYS A 343 5.22 -15.45 -20.27
N LYS A 344 5.84 -16.17 -19.32
CA LYS A 344 5.59 -17.60 -19.06
C LYS A 344 4.15 -17.90 -18.67
N LYS A 345 3.36 -16.91 -18.27
CA LYS A 345 1.94 -17.00 -17.92
C LYS A 345 1.00 -16.51 -19.02
N GLY A 346 1.53 -16.28 -20.24
CA GLY A 346 0.76 -15.87 -21.40
C GLY A 346 0.53 -14.37 -21.53
N TYR A 347 1.21 -13.55 -20.72
CA TYR A 347 1.15 -12.09 -20.85
C TYR A 347 2.14 -11.58 -21.90
N LYS A 348 1.75 -10.54 -22.64
CA LYS A 348 2.58 -9.85 -23.62
C LYS A 348 2.93 -8.45 -23.13
N LEU A 349 4.13 -7.98 -23.44
CA LEU A 349 4.55 -6.59 -23.12
C LEU A 349 3.92 -5.62 -24.12
N VAL A 350 3.11 -4.70 -23.62
CA VAL A 350 2.45 -3.65 -24.40
C VAL A 350 2.59 -2.33 -23.64
N GLU A 351 3.20 -1.30 -24.23
CA GLU A 351 3.34 0.03 -23.60
C GLU A 351 3.87 -0.02 -22.14
N ASN A 352 4.86 -0.84 -21.86
CA ASN A 352 5.46 -1.03 -20.53
C ASN A 352 4.54 -1.70 -19.47
N TYR A 353 3.45 -2.35 -19.88
CA TYR A 353 2.60 -3.21 -19.07
C TYR A 353 2.61 -4.63 -19.64
N MET A 354 2.44 -5.62 -18.77
CA MET A 354 2.21 -7.00 -19.19
C MET A 354 0.71 -7.20 -19.32
N ILE A 355 0.21 -7.46 -20.53
CA ILE A 355 -1.24 -7.59 -20.82
C ILE A 355 -1.54 -8.99 -21.35
N LYS A 356 -2.66 -9.56 -20.88
CA LYS A 356 -3.22 -10.82 -21.35
C LYS A 356 -4.68 -10.62 -21.70
N GLU A 357 -5.11 -11.11 -22.88
CA GLU A 357 -6.53 -11.25 -23.23
C GLU A 357 -7.16 -12.33 -22.35
N LEU A 358 -8.37 -12.09 -21.90
CA LEU A 358 -9.17 -13.05 -21.13
C LEU A 358 -10.22 -13.62 -22.10
N ASP A 359 -10.00 -14.83 -22.58
CA ASP A 359 -10.95 -15.50 -23.47
C ASP A 359 -12.30 -15.67 -22.78
N ASP A 360 -13.39 -15.45 -23.50
CA ASP A 360 -14.72 -15.87 -23.09
C ASP A 360 -14.76 -17.41 -23.17
N ASP A 361 -14.88 -18.08 -22.03
CA ASP A 361 -15.03 -19.55 -21.96
C ASP A 361 -16.32 -20.07 -22.64
N ASN A 362 -17.09 -19.20 -23.31
CA ASN A 362 -18.34 -19.47 -24.02
C ASN A 362 -18.18 -19.78 -25.54
N LYS A 363 -16.97 -20.08 -25.99
CA LYS A 363 -16.77 -20.68 -27.31
C LYS A 363 -16.39 -22.16 -27.13
N LEU A 364 -17.30 -22.93 -26.60
CA LEU A 364 -17.39 -24.36 -26.87
C LEU A 364 -18.48 -24.51 -27.94
N ASP A 365 -18.03 -24.85 -29.14
CA ASP A 365 -18.84 -25.30 -30.26
C ASP A 365 -19.75 -26.49 -29.86
#